data_8d153631c7d5661be0b1c1703add3650
#
_entry.id   8d153631c7d5661be0b1c1703add3650
#
_cell.length_a   1.000
_cell.length_b   1.000
_cell.length_c   1.000
_cell.angle_alpha   90.00
_cell.angle_beta   90.00
_cell.angle_gamma   90.00
#
_symmetry.space_group_name_H-M   'P 1'
#
loop_
_entity.id
_entity.type
_entity.pdbx_description
1 polymer ?
#
loop_
_entity_poly.entity_id
_entity_poly.type
_entity_poly.pdbx_seq_one_letter_code
_entity_poly.pdbx_strand_id
1 'polypeptide(L)'
;MKREPIYDLEERTFVSAKAVRIFAKTLPRTVANIEDSKQLIRSSGSVGANYREANEALSKKDFSMRIRVSRKQTKECCYWLRLIRDTNTLPNPREADRLLGEADELRKILSSIAAKAT
;
A
#
# COMPACT_ATOMS: atom_id res chain seq x y z
N MET A 1 24.19 10.57 -12.16
CA MET A 1 23.95 9.29 -11.58
C MET A 1 22.49 8.86 -11.75
N LYS A 2 22.30 7.65 -12.16
CA LYS A 2 20.96 7.16 -12.36
C LYS A 2 20.31 6.75 -11.06
N ARG A 3 19.10 7.21 -10.83
CA ARG A 3 18.34 6.81 -9.67
C ARG A 3 17.61 5.50 -9.90
N GLU A 4 17.69 4.62 -8.93
CA GLU A 4 16.96 3.37 -9.02
C GLU A 4 15.46 3.61 -8.91
N PRO A 5 14.66 3.01 -9.80
CA PRO A 5 13.19 3.20 -9.73
C PRO A 5 12.60 2.80 -8.38
N ILE A 6 13.23 1.85 -7.71
CA ILE A 6 12.76 1.38 -6.39
C ILE A 6 12.69 2.50 -5.37
N TYR A 7 13.53 3.54 -5.53
CA TYR A 7 13.58 4.64 -4.57
C TYR A 7 12.62 5.76 -4.90
N ASP A 8 11.88 5.66 -5.99
CA ASP A 8 10.84 6.62 -6.30
C ASP A 8 9.53 6.15 -5.65
N LEU A 9 9.48 6.26 -4.33
CA LEU A 9 8.35 5.75 -3.58
C LEU A 9 7.11 6.62 -3.70
N GLU A 10 7.27 7.92 -4.01
CA GLU A 10 6.08 8.74 -4.24
C GLU A 10 5.30 8.23 -5.44
N GLU A 11 5.99 7.97 -6.54
CA GLU A 11 5.33 7.45 -7.73
C GLU A 11 4.90 5.99 -7.53
N ARG A 12 5.76 5.18 -6.92
CA ARG A 12 5.47 3.76 -6.74
C ARG A 12 4.25 3.53 -5.85
N THR A 13 4.11 4.30 -4.78
CA THR A 13 2.95 4.19 -3.90
C THR A 13 1.69 4.70 -4.59
N PHE A 14 1.81 5.72 -5.43
CA PHE A 14 0.68 6.21 -6.23
C PHE A 14 0.20 5.15 -7.21
N VAL A 15 1.11 4.53 -7.95
CA VAL A 15 0.78 3.49 -8.93
C VAL A 15 0.07 2.32 -8.25
N SER A 16 0.56 1.92 -7.08
CA SER A 16 -0.05 0.83 -6.32
C SER A 16 -1.48 1.18 -5.89
N ALA A 17 -1.69 2.40 -5.37
CA ALA A 17 -3.02 2.84 -4.94
C ALA A 17 -3.99 2.93 -6.12
N LYS A 18 -3.50 3.38 -7.27
CA LYS A 18 -4.28 3.43 -8.51
C LYS A 18 -4.70 2.02 -8.94
N ALA A 19 -3.75 1.10 -8.93
CA ALA A 19 -4.02 -0.29 -9.32
C ALA A 19 -5.03 -0.95 -8.40
N VAL A 20 -4.98 -0.64 -7.11
CA VAL A 20 -5.97 -1.12 -6.14
C VAL A 20 -7.37 -0.66 -6.51
N ARG A 21 -7.54 0.59 -6.92
CA ARG A 21 -8.85 1.13 -7.28
C ARG A 21 -9.39 0.47 -8.55
N ILE A 22 -8.53 0.23 -9.52
CA ILE A 22 -8.91 -0.48 -10.74
C ILE A 22 -9.32 -1.92 -10.41
N PHE A 23 -8.56 -2.58 -9.55
CA PHE A 23 -8.85 -3.94 -9.10
C PHE A 23 -10.21 -3.99 -8.38
N ALA A 24 -10.47 -3.05 -7.48
CA ALA A 24 -11.71 -3.02 -6.70
C ALA A 24 -12.95 -2.93 -7.60
N LYS A 25 -12.84 -2.25 -8.74
CA LYS A 25 -13.95 -2.15 -9.70
C LYS A 25 -14.32 -3.48 -10.34
N THR A 26 -13.41 -4.46 -10.33
CA THR A 26 -13.66 -5.75 -10.97
C THR A 26 -14.29 -6.77 -10.04
N LEU A 27 -14.41 -6.45 -8.74
CA LEU A 27 -14.91 -7.40 -7.76
C LEU A 27 -16.44 -7.53 -7.83
N PRO A 28 -16.97 -8.74 -7.60
CA PRO A 28 -18.43 -8.89 -7.44
C PRO A 28 -18.94 -8.00 -6.31
N ARG A 29 -20.13 -7.46 -6.48
CA ARG A 29 -20.72 -6.52 -5.51
C ARG A 29 -21.42 -7.28 -4.40
N THR A 30 -20.65 -7.88 -3.51
CA THR A 30 -21.16 -8.52 -2.30
C THR A 30 -20.94 -7.57 -1.12
N VAL A 31 -21.65 -7.83 -0.02
CA VAL A 31 -21.49 -7.02 1.19
C VAL A 31 -20.02 -7.05 1.64
N ALA A 32 -19.41 -8.24 1.69
CA ALA A 32 -18.03 -8.37 2.14
C ALA A 32 -17.08 -7.62 1.22
N ASN A 33 -17.22 -7.76 -0.10
CA ASN A 33 -16.33 -7.09 -1.03
C ASN A 33 -16.46 -5.57 -0.97
N ILE A 34 -17.68 -5.07 -0.77
CA ILE A 34 -17.89 -3.63 -0.64
C ILE A 34 -17.16 -3.10 0.59
N GLU A 35 -17.33 -3.76 1.73
CA GLU A 35 -16.70 -3.31 2.97
C GLU A 35 -15.18 -3.47 2.94
N ASP A 36 -14.69 -4.61 2.45
CA ASP A 36 -13.24 -4.86 2.38
C ASP A 36 -12.57 -3.90 1.40
N SER A 37 -13.25 -3.60 0.27
CA SER A 37 -12.71 -2.66 -0.71
C SER A 37 -12.58 -1.26 -0.15
N LYS A 38 -13.53 -0.82 0.68
CA LYS A 38 -13.44 0.49 1.32
C LYS A 38 -12.18 0.59 2.19
N GLN A 39 -11.92 -0.46 2.96
CA GLN A 39 -10.73 -0.48 3.81
C GLN A 39 -9.45 -0.53 2.99
N LEU A 40 -9.43 -1.35 1.94
CA LEU A 40 -8.28 -1.48 1.05
C LEU A 40 -7.99 -0.15 0.35
N ILE A 41 -9.01 0.51 -0.18
CA ILE A 41 -8.84 1.79 -0.86
C ILE A 41 -8.27 2.82 0.10
N ARG A 42 -8.82 2.87 1.32
CA ARG A 42 -8.33 3.80 2.34
C ARG A 42 -6.87 3.54 2.68
N SER A 43 -6.54 2.28 3.01
CA SER A 43 -5.19 1.96 3.44
C SER A 43 -4.17 2.16 2.32
N SER A 44 -4.51 1.78 1.09
CA SER A 44 -3.58 1.94 -0.03
C SER A 44 -3.29 3.41 -0.32
N GLY A 45 -4.30 4.28 -0.22
CA GLY A 45 -4.09 5.71 -0.40
C GLY A 45 -3.27 6.31 0.72
N SER A 46 -3.45 5.81 1.93
CA SER A 46 -2.75 6.31 3.10
C SER A 46 -1.25 6.00 3.09
N VAL A 47 -0.85 4.90 2.43
CA VAL A 47 0.57 4.56 2.29
C VAL A 47 1.33 5.72 1.63
N GLY A 48 0.89 6.12 0.45
CA GLY A 48 1.55 7.19 -0.31
C GLY A 48 1.38 8.55 0.34
N ALA A 49 0.19 8.83 0.87
CA ALA A 49 -0.07 10.11 1.51
C ALA A 49 0.88 10.35 2.69
N ASN A 50 1.08 9.36 3.54
CA ASN A 50 1.99 9.50 4.66
C ASN A 50 3.45 9.52 4.23
N TYR A 51 3.79 8.79 3.19
CA TYR A 51 5.16 8.84 2.68
C TYR A 51 5.49 10.24 2.14
N ARG A 52 4.54 10.88 1.43
CA ARG A 52 4.75 12.23 0.92
C ARG A 52 4.89 13.22 2.09
N GLU A 53 4.10 13.04 3.16
CA GLU A 53 4.23 13.88 4.35
C GLU A 53 5.59 13.68 5.02
N ALA A 54 6.11 12.46 5.02
CA ALA A 54 7.44 12.20 5.56
C ALA A 54 8.51 13.00 4.82
N ASN A 55 8.39 13.09 3.50
CA ASN A 55 9.34 13.85 2.68
C ASN A 55 9.29 15.36 2.96
N GLU A 56 8.19 15.86 3.53
CA GLU A 56 8.02 17.26 3.91
C GLU A 56 8.20 17.47 5.41
N ALA A 57 8.67 16.47 6.13
CA ALA A 57 8.76 16.53 7.59
C ALA A 57 9.74 17.61 8.05
N LEU A 58 9.39 18.28 9.14
CA LEU A 58 10.19 19.36 9.69
C LEU A 58 11.17 18.90 10.77
N SER A 59 11.12 17.62 11.14
CA SER A 59 12.00 17.06 12.16
C SER A 59 12.21 15.57 11.91
N LYS A 60 13.27 15.00 12.50
CA LYS A 60 13.52 13.57 12.43
C LYS A 60 12.39 12.77 13.07
N LYS A 61 11.84 13.30 14.16
CA LYS A 61 10.76 12.65 14.88
C LYS A 61 9.51 12.58 14.01
N ASP A 62 9.18 13.66 13.34
CA ASP A 62 8.02 13.71 12.45
C ASP A 62 8.22 12.76 11.26
N PHE A 63 9.42 12.78 10.66
CA PHE A 63 9.75 11.87 9.57
C PHE A 63 9.57 10.41 9.98
N SER A 64 10.15 10.04 11.12
CA SER A 64 10.07 8.66 11.63
C SER A 64 8.62 8.26 11.87
N MET A 65 7.82 9.14 12.46
CA MET A 65 6.41 8.87 12.73
C MET A 65 5.64 8.65 11.43
N ARG A 66 5.84 9.50 10.43
CA ARG A 66 5.13 9.37 9.14
C ARG A 66 5.52 8.10 8.40
N ILE A 67 6.79 7.73 8.42
CA ILE A 67 7.25 6.49 7.81
C ILE A 67 6.62 5.28 8.48
N ARG A 68 6.52 5.29 9.81
CA ARG A 68 5.90 4.19 10.56
C ARG A 68 4.43 4.06 10.26
N VAL A 69 3.72 5.18 10.11
CA VAL A 69 2.31 5.16 9.73
C VAL A 69 2.16 4.58 8.32
N SER A 70 3.00 5.04 7.39
CA SER A 70 2.99 4.52 6.02
C SER A 70 3.21 3.01 6.00
N ARG A 71 4.21 2.52 6.75
CA ARG A 71 4.48 1.09 6.86
C ARG A 71 3.28 0.33 7.43
N LYS A 72 2.66 0.87 8.47
CA LYS A 72 1.49 0.25 9.09
C LYS A 72 0.37 0.08 8.07
N GLN A 73 0.18 1.07 7.21
CA GLN A 73 -0.85 1.02 6.19
C GLN A 73 -0.58 -0.04 5.13
N THR A 74 0.69 -0.31 4.82
CA THR A 74 0.99 -1.41 3.88
C THR A 74 0.61 -2.77 4.48
N LYS A 75 0.78 -2.94 5.77
CA LYS A 75 0.36 -4.18 6.44
C LYS A 75 -1.15 -4.35 6.37
N GLU A 76 -1.89 -3.25 6.52
CA GLU A 76 -3.34 -3.29 6.37
C GLU A 76 -3.73 -3.65 4.95
N CYS A 77 -3.05 -3.11 3.95
CA CYS A 77 -3.29 -3.50 2.56
C CYS A 77 -3.13 -5.00 2.36
N CYS A 78 -2.09 -5.58 2.91
CA CYS A 78 -1.85 -7.02 2.79
C CYS A 78 -3.01 -7.80 3.41
N TYR A 79 -3.50 -7.36 4.55
CA TYR A 79 -4.61 -8.00 5.22
C TYR A 79 -5.88 -7.99 4.37
N TRP A 80 -6.27 -6.81 3.88
CA TRP A 80 -7.49 -6.70 3.08
C TRP A 80 -7.38 -7.43 1.75
N LEU A 81 -6.22 -7.37 1.11
CA LEU A 81 -5.99 -8.09 -0.15
C LEU A 81 -6.08 -9.60 0.05
N ARG A 82 -5.55 -10.12 1.16
CA ARG A 82 -5.67 -11.55 1.46
C ARG A 82 -7.12 -11.95 1.67
N LEU A 83 -7.88 -11.16 2.42
CA LEU A 83 -9.30 -11.46 2.63
C LEU A 83 -10.05 -11.50 1.31
N ILE A 84 -9.84 -10.51 0.47
CA ILE A 84 -10.54 -10.45 -0.82
C ILE A 84 -10.12 -11.62 -1.70
N ARG A 85 -8.82 -11.88 -1.80
CA ARG A 85 -8.32 -12.98 -2.64
C ARG A 85 -8.88 -14.32 -2.19
N ASP A 86 -8.90 -14.58 -0.87
CA ASP A 86 -9.23 -15.90 -0.35
C ASP A 86 -10.73 -16.13 -0.21
N THR A 87 -11.55 -15.08 -0.36
CA THR A 87 -13.01 -15.19 -0.26
C THR A 87 -13.73 -15.02 -1.59
N ASN A 88 -13.00 -14.90 -2.70
CA ASN A 88 -13.56 -14.73 -4.03
C ASN A 88 -12.96 -15.73 -5.00
N THR A 89 -13.77 -16.09 -6.01
CA THR A 89 -13.26 -16.73 -7.22
C THR A 89 -13.10 -15.62 -8.24
N LEU A 90 -11.88 -15.21 -8.51
CA LEU A 90 -11.60 -14.04 -9.35
C LEU A 90 -11.33 -14.45 -10.80
N PRO A 91 -11.79 -13.66 -11.79
CA PRO A 91 -11.47 -13.94 -13.21
C PRO A 91 -9.98 -13.87 -13.48
N ASN A 92 -9.27 -12.98 -12.77
CA ASN A 92 -7.82 -12.86 -12.88
C ASN A 92 -7.20 -12.89 -11.49
N PRO A 93 -6.98 -14.10 -10.94
CA PRO A 93 -6.43 -14.21 -9.58
C PRO A 93 -5.01 -13.70 -9.46
N ARG A 94 -4.26 -13.63 -10.57
CA ARG A 94 -2.88 -13.13 -10.56
C ARG A 94 -2.80 -11.67 -10.16
N GLU A 95 -3.84 -10.89 -10.45
CA GLU A 95 -3.81 -9.46 -10.11
C GLU A 95 -3.83 -9.26 -8.60
N ALA A 96 -4.65 -10.04 -7.87
CA ALA A 96 -4.66 -9.97 -6.42
C ALA A 96 -3.29 -10.32 -5.84
N ASP A 97 -2.65 -11.38 -6.38
CA ASP A 97 -1.32 -11.79 -5.94
C ASP A 97 -0.28 -10.72 -6.25
N ARG A 98 -0.38 -10.09 -7.41
CA ARG A 98 0.56 -9.03 -7.80
C ARG A 98 0.46 -7.84 -6.86
N LEU A 99 -0.77 -7.42 -6.54
CA LEU A 99 -0.99 -6.30 -5.63
C LEU A 99 -0.51 -6.62 -4.22
N LEU A 100 -0.75 -7.86 -3.78
CA LEU A 100 -0.29 -8.31 -2.47
C LEU A 100 1.23 -8.34 -2.40
N GLY A 101 1.89 -8.83 -3.45
CA GLY A 101 3.34 -8.82 -3.54
C GLY A 101 3.93 -7.43 -3.50
N GLU A 102 3.28 -6.48 -4.19
CA GLU A 102 3.74 -5.09 -4.19
C GLU A 102 3.56 -4.46 -2.80
N ALA A 103 2.43 -4.70 -2.16
CA ALA A 103 2.21 -4.18 -0.81
C ALA A 103 3.25 -4.73 0.18
N ASP A 104 3.57 -6.01 0.06
CA ASP A 104 4.59 -6.63 0.93
C ASP A 104 5.97 -6.04 0.65
N GLU A 105 6.29 -5.80 -0.60
CA GLU A 105 7.55 -5.18 -0.99
C GLU A 105 7.67 -3.77 -0.41
N LEU A 106 6.60 -2.97 -0.54
CA LEU A 106 6.57 -1.63 0.04
C LEU A 106 6.72 -1.68 1.56
N ARG A 107 6.09 -2.67 2.21
CA ARG A 107 6.21 -2.84 3.65
C ARG A 107 7.67 -3.06 4.05
N LYS A 108 8.38 -3.90 3.30
CA LYS A 108 9.79 -4.18 3.58
C LYS A 108 10.66 -2.95 3.41
N ILE A 109 10.43 -2.20 2.34
CA ILE A 109 11.19 -0.97 2.08
C ILE A 109 10.95 0.05 3.18
N LEU A 110 9.69 0.28 3.55
CA LEU A 110 9.34 1.24 4.58
C LEU A 110 9.85 0.80 5.96
N SER A 111 9.87 -0.50 6.23
CA SER A 111 10.43 -1.03 7.47
C SER A 111 11.93 -0.74 7.55
N SER A 112 12.64 -0.87 6.43
CA SER A 112 14.05 -0.56 6.36
C SER A 112 14.30 0.93 6.61
N ILE A 113 13.49 1.80 6.01
CA ILE A 113 13.62 3.25 6.21
C ILE A 113 13.32 3.59 7.68
N ALA A 114 12.30 2.99 8.26
CA ALA A 114 11.93 3.25 9.66
C ALA A 114 13.04 2.87 10.61
N ALA A 115 13.70 1.73 10.34
CA ALA A 115 14.81 1.27 11.18
C ALA A 115 15.98 2.25 11.16
N LYS A 116 16.23 2.89 10.03
CA LYS A 116 17.33 3.84 9.88
C LYS A 116 16.99 5.24 10.38
N ALA A 117 15.71 5.51 10.61
CA ALA A 117 15.24 6.85 10.96
C ALA A 117 15.18 7.11 12.46
N THR A 118 15.60 6.17 13.27
CA THR A 118 15.61 6.32 14.74
C THR A 118 16.83 7.05 15.25
#